data_6411276b8bca4d8cfab39308e4ea1c5d
#
_entry.id   6411276b8bca4d8cfab39308e4ea1c5d
#
_cell.length_a   1.000
_cell.length_b   1.000
_cell.length_c   1.000
_cell.angle_alpha   90.00
_cell.angle_beta   90.00
_cell.angle_gamma   90.00
#
_symmetry.space_group_name_H-M   'P 1'
#
loop_
_entity.id
_entity.type
_entity.pdbx_description
1 polymer ?
#
loop_
_entity_poly.entity_id
_entity_poly.type
_entity_poly.pdbx_seq_one_letter_code
_entity_poly.pdbx_strand_id
1 'polypeptide(L)'
;MNKVIKTVIALAFLATPALANEPYGVWQTKTDKTGAYLHVQVAPCGGNKAKLCGVVAQTFKTPHTEIKGRKIFWDLEKVSENEWGNGRVWDAETDKEYAGKVILGKKKLRVEGCVGFLCDGQNWSRVK
;
A
#
# COMPACT_ATOMS: atom_id res chain seq x y z
N MET A 1 -46.79 -9.60 18.13
CA MET A 1 -46.35 -10.46 17.55
C MET A 1 -45.36 -10.23 16.52
N ASN A 2 -45.55 -9.92 15.62
CA ASN A 2 -44.72 -9.68 14.56
C ASN A 2 -43.62 -8.78 14.80
N LYS A 3 -43.66 -7.99 15.67
CA LYS A 3 -42.68 -7.07 15.92
C LYS A 3 -41.34 -7.67 16.04
N VAL A 4 -41.23 -8.66 16.54
CA VAL A 4 -39.99 -9.25 16.76
C VAL A 4 -39.08 -9.21 15.62
N ILE A 5 -39.51 -9.39 14.59
CA ILE A 5 -38.83 -9.40 13.47
C ILE A 5 -37.85 -8.39 13.24
N LYS A 6 -38.14 -7.25 13.34
CA LYS A 6 -37.27 -6.22 13.04
C LYS A 6 -35.99 -6.34 13.68
N THR A 7 -35.91 -6.77 14.75
CA THR A 7 -34.72 -6.76 15.47
C THR A 7 -33.60 -7.33 14.72
N VAL A 8 -33.78 -8.36 14.23
CA VAL A 8 -32.78 -9.03 13.58
C VAL A 8 -32.02 -8.29 12.61
N ILE A 9 -32.59 -7.59 11.87
CA ILE A 9 -31.96 -6.86 10.93
C ILE A 9 -30.82 -6.14 11.35
N ALA A 10 -30.87 -5.51 12.32
CA ALA A 10 -29.84 -4.66 12.76
C ALA A 10 -28.53 -5.34 12.73
N LEU A 11 -28.48 -6.51 13.04
CA LEU A 11 -27.23 -7.14 13.16
C LEU A 11 -26.48 -7.22 11.91
N ALA A 12 -27.11 -7.31 10.94
CA ALA A 12 -26.47 -7.47 9.71
C ALA A 12 -25.38 -6.49 9.44
N PHE A 13 -25.51 -5.32 9.84
CA PHE A 13 -24.56 -4.36 9.52
C PHE A 13 -23.29 -4.59 10.15
N LEU A 14 -23.28 -5.18 11.17
CA LEU A 14 -22.11 -5.34 11.90
C LEU A 14 -21.05 -6.02 11.11
N ALA A 15 -21.36 -6.45 10.03
CA ALA A 15 -20.41 -7.20 9.28
C ALA A 15 -19.39 -6.36 8.58
N THR A 16 -19.40 -5.12 8.77
CA THR A 16 -18.53 -4.27 8.07
C THR A 16 -17.07 -4.34 8.32
N PRO A 17 -16.56 -4.93 9.26
CA PRO A 17 -15.16 -4.92 9.58
C PRO A 17 -14.19 -5.36 8.52
N ALA A 18 -14.64 -5.81 7.46
CA ALA A 18 -13.79 -6.30 6.43
C ALA A 18 -12.82 -5.29 5.85
N LEU A 19 -13.05 -4.04 6.02
CA LEU A 19 -12.22 -3.04 5.44
C LEU A 19 -10.81 -3.01 5.98
N ALA A 20 -10.57 -3.60 7.09
CA ALA A 20 -9.27 -3.54 7.71
C ALA A 20 -8.20 -4.29 6.94
N ASN A 21 -8.57 -5.12 6.01
CA ASN A 21 -7.60 -5.95 5.32
C ASN A 21 -7.23 -5.45 3.93
N GLU A 22 -7.41 -4.18 3.68
CA GLU A 22 -7.08 -3.64 2.38
C GLU A 22 -5.81 -2.80 2.41
N PRO A 23 -5.01 -2.83 1.34
CA PRO A 23 -3.78 -2.05 1.28
C PRO A 23 -4.03 -0.60 0.90
N TYR A 24 -5.25 -0.26 0.55
CA TYR A 24 -5.57 1.08 0.06
C TYR A 24 -5.46 2.13 1.17
N GLY A 25 -5.01 3.30 0.82
CA GLY A 25 -4.89 4.41 1.75
C GLY A 25 -3.54 5.08 1.64
N VAL A 26 -3.17 5.83 2.67
CA VAL A 26 -1.91 6.56 2.70
C VAL A 26 -0.97 5.89 3.69
N TRP A 27 0.24 5.64 3.23
CA TRP A 27 1.26 4.98 4.04
C TRP A 27 2.50 5.86 4.12
N GLN A 28 3.20 5.79 5.24
CA GLN A 28 4.42 6.55 5.45
C GLN A 28 5.62 5.63 5.31
N THR A 29 6.57 6.03 4.48
CA THR A 29 7.77 5.22 4.24
C THR A 29 8.70 5.28 5.44
N LYS A 30 9.68 4.37 5.47
CA LYS A 30 10.71 4.42 6.48
C LYS A 30 11.52 5.69 6.28
N THR A 31 11.91 6.31 7.37
CA THR A 31 12.77 7.50 7.34
C THR A 31 14.18 7.09 6.91
N ASP A 32 14.77 7.83 5.98
CA ASP A 32 16.10 7.54 5.51
C ASP A 32 17.18 8.20 6.41
N LYS A 33 18.44 8.09 6.02
CA LYS A 33 19.53 8.60 6.83
C LYS A 33 19.48 10.10 7.05
N THR A 34 18.87 10.83 6.15
CA THR A 34 18.78 12.29 6.23
C THR A 34 17.55 12.74 7.00
N GLY A 35 16.72 11.83 7.41
CA GLY A 35 15.45 12.15 8.08
C GLY A 35 14.29 12.28 7.11
N ALA A 36 14.51 12.10 5.82
CA ALA A 36 13.46 12.26 4.82
C ALA A 36 12.53 11.06 4.78
N TYR A 37 11.27 11.30 4.48
CA TYR A 37 10.29 10.24 4.28
C TYR A 37 9.18 10.74 3.36
N LEU A 38 8.35 9.82 2.92
CA LEU A 38 7.29 10.11 1.96
C LEU A 38 5.95 9.59 2.49
N HIS A 39 4.87 10.24 2.07
CA HIS A 39 3.55 9.63 2.17
C HIS A 39 3.21 9.13 0.77
N VAL A 40 2.73 7.91 0.70
CA VAL A 40 2.43 7.22 -0.56
C VAL A 40 0.96 6.83 -0.55
N GLN A 41 0.24 7.24 -1.60
CA GLN A 41 -1.15 6.85 -1.76
C GLN A 41 -1.18 5.51 -2.48
N VAL A 42 -1.74 4.50 -1.85
CA VAL A 42 -1.87 3.16 -2.45
C VAL A 42 -3.31 2.98 -2.92
N ALA A 43 -3.49 2.63 -4.16
CA ALA A 43 -4.79 2.55 -4.80
C ALA A 43 -4.71 1.68 -6.06
N PRO A 44 -5.86 1.34 -6.65
CA PRO A 44 -5.85 0.66 -7.95
C PRO A 44 -5.15 1.54 -9.00
N CYS A 45 -4.39 0.91 -9.87
CA CYS A 45 -3.68 1.64 -10.90
C CYS A 45 -4.66 2.22 -11.93
N GLY A 46 -4.77 3.55 -11.99
CA GLY A 46 -5.67 4.17 -12.96
C GLY A 46 -7.10 3.65 -12.91
N GLY A 47 -7.56 3.25 -11.74
CA GLY A 47 -8.90 2.69 -11.62
C GLY A 47 -9.00 1.19 -11.92
N ASN A 48 -7.92 0.56 -12.34
CA ASN A 48 -7.91 -0.87 -12.63
C ASN A 48 -7.72 -1.65 -11.34
N LYS A 49 -8.80 -2.23 -10.83
CA LYS A 49 -8.76 -2.95 -9.55
C LYS A 49 -7.92 -4.23 -9.57
N ALA A 50 -7.54 -4.69 -10.74
CA ALA A 50 -6.68 -5.87 -10.83
C ALA A 50 -5.22 -5.53 -10.60
N LYS A 51 -4.87 -4.26 -10.59
CA LYS A 51 -3.49 -3.82 -10.43
C LYS A 51 -3.38 -2.83 -9.26
N LEU A 52 -2.32 -2.98 -8.47
CA LEU A 52 -2.07 -2.11 -7.32
C LEU A 52 -0.92 -1.15 -7.63
N CYS A 53 -1.12 0.12 -7.32
CA CYS A 53 -0.11 1.17 -7.50
C CYS A 53 0.09 1.96 -6.22
N GLY A 54 1.28 2.52 -6.06
CA GLY A 54 1.59 3.45 -4.98
C GLY A 54 2.22 4.69 -5.58
N VAL A 55 1.66 5.86 -5.26
CA VAL A 55 2.10 7.13 -5.84
C VAL A 55 2.51 8.08 -4.73
N VAL A 56 3.63 8.77 -4.90
CA VAL A 56 4.08 9.74 -3.90
C VAL A 56 3.06 10.85 -3.78
N ALA A 57 2.42 10.95 -2.61
CA ALA A 57 1.42 11.97 -2.34
C ALA A 57 2.03 13.19 -1.70
N GLN A 58 3.07 13.03 -0.88
CA GLN A 58 3.72 14.14 -0.20
C GLN A 58 5.15 13.77 0.16
N THR A 59 6.03 14.77 0.20
CA THR A 59 7.43 14.58 0.57
C THR A 59 7.71 15.34 1.87
N PHE A 60 8.60 14.81 2.72
CA PHE A 60 8.93 15.41 4.00
C PHE A 60 10.44 15.44 4.22
N LYS A 61 10.95 16.58 4.62
CA LYS A 61 12.35 16.77 5.00
C LYS A 61 13.32 16.41 3.88
N THR A 62 12.96 16.72 2.66
CA THR A 62 13.80 16.50 1.49
C THR A 62 13.66 17.67 0.53
N PRO A 63 14.74 18.04 -0.18
CA PRO A 63 14.66 19.07 -1.21
C PRO A 63 14.08 18.51 -2.52
N HIS A 64 13.93 17.18 -2.61
CA HIS A 64 13.49 16.55 -3.86
C HIS A 64 11.97 16.49 -3.95
N THR A 65 11.33 17.65 -3.99
CA THR A 65 9.87 17.71 -4.02
C THR A 65 9.29 17.38 -5.41
N GLU A 66 10.15 17.32 -6.42
CA GLU A 66 9.71 17.01 -7.78
C GLU A 66 9.22 15.58 -7.92
N ILE A 67 9.53 14.70 -6.98
CA ILE A 67 9.06 13.30 -7.08
C ILE A 67 7.61 13.14 -6.66
N LYS A 68 6.98 14.20 -6.16
CA LYS A 68 5.57 14.14 -5.82
C LYS A 68 4.77 13.78 -7.08
N GLY A 69 3.89 12.82 -6.98
CA GLY A 69 3.14 12.32 -8.13
C GLY A 69 3.80 11.13 -8.83
N ARG A 70 5.03 10.80 -8.47
CA ARG A 70 5.71 9.68 -9.11
C ARG A 70 5.27 8.35 -8.52
N LYS A 71 5.21 7.32 -9.35
CA LYS A 71 4.87 5.97 -8.88
C LYS A 71 6.06 5.36 -8.17
N ILE A 72 5.83 4.84 -6.99
CA ILE A 72 6.83 4.09 -6.24
C ILE A 72 6.73 2.62 -6.60
N PHE A 73 5.52 2.10 -6.75
CA PHE A 73 5.33 0.76 -7.29
C PHE A 73 4.09 0.77 -8.18
N TRP A 74 4.06 -0.13 -9.15
CA TRP A 74 2.98 -0.17 -10.12
C TRP A 74 2.77 -1.54 -10.70
N ASP A 75 1.57 -1.76 -11.20
CA ASP A 75 1.15 -2.99 -11.87
C ASP A 75 1.30 -4.24 -11.02
N LEU A 76 1.21 -4.11 -9.71
CA LEU A 76 1.26 -5.28 -8.85
C LEU A 76 -0.07 -6.03 -8.89
N GLU A 77 0.00 -7.35 -8.95
CA GLU A 77 -1.16 -8.22 -8.98
C GLU A 77 -1.25 -9.00 -7.69
N LYS A 78 -2.46 -9.26 -7.22
CA LYS A 78 -2.64 -10.06 -6.01
C LYS A 78 -2.21 -11.50 -6.29
N VAL A 79 -1.23 -11.99 -5.56
CA VAL A 79 -0.71 -13.34 -5.75
C VAL A 79 -1.11 -14.26 -4.60
N SER A 80 -1.50 -13.71 -3.48
CA SER A 80 -2.04 -14.48 -2.35
C SER A 80 -2.86 -13.52 -1.50
N GLU A 81 -3.38 -13.98 -0.40
CA GLU A 81 -4.33 -13.19 0.38
C GLU A 81 -3.81 -11.82 0.80
N ASN A 82 -2.57 -11.74 1.22
CA ASN A 82 -1.99 -10.49 1.69
C ASN A 82 -0.74 -10.08 0.92
N GLU A 83 -0.59 -10.60 -0.28
CA GLU A 83 0.63 -10.33 -1.03
C GLU A 83 0.33 -9.96 -2.48
N TRP A 84 1.05 -8.98 -2.99
CA TRP A 84 0.96 -8.52 -4.37
C TRP A 84 2.34 -8.59 -5.00
N GLY A 85 2.43 -9.02 -6.24
CA GLY A 85 3.70 -9.18 -6.94
C GLY A 85 3.55 -8.99 -8.44
N ASN A 86 4.54 -9.43 -9.19
CA ASN A 86 4.54 -9.38 -10.66
C ASN A 86 4.42 -7.98 -11.22
N GLY A 87 4.91 -6.99 -10.50
CA GLY A 87 4.96 -5.62 -10.96
C GLY A 87 6.33 -5.04 -10.71
N ARG A 88 6.42 -3.71 -10.59
CA ARG A 88 7.70 -3.02 -10.46
C ARG A 88 7.69 -2.13 -9.23
N VAL A 89 8.88 -1.87 -8.71
CA VAL A 89 9.08 -0.90 -7.63
C VAL A 89 10.29 -0.03 -7.98
N TRP A 90 10.20 1.25 -7.65
CA TRP A 90 11.28 2.20 -7.84
C TRP A 90 11.87 2.57 -6.48
N ASP A 91 13.19 2.47 -6.38
CA ASP A 91 13.91 2.86 -5.18
C ASP A 91 14.35 4.30 -5.35
N ALA A 92 13.76 5.21 -4.57
CA ALA A 92 14.05 6.64 -4.69
C ALA A 92 15.49 6.98 -4.28
N GLU A 93 16.10 6.19 -3.43
CA GLU A 93 17.46 6.49 -2.97
C GLU A 93 18.51 6.17 -4.02
N THR A 94 18.31 5.13 -4.80
CA THR A 94 19.29 4.72 -5.81
C THR A 94 18.84 5.02 -7.23
N ASP A 95 17.59 5.45 -7.40
CA ASP A 95 16.97 5.71 -8.70
C ASP A 95 16.98 4.47 -9.58
N LYS A 96 16.72 3.32 -9.00
CA LYS A 96 16.69 2.05 -9.74
C LYS A 96 15.35 1.38 -9.59
N GLU A 97 14.99 0.57 -10.58
CA GLU A 97 13.76 -0.19 -10.57
C GLU A 97 14.05 -1.68 -10.38
N TYR A 98 13.15 -2.33 -9.71
CA TYR A 98 13.25 -3.76 -9.43
C TYR A 98 11.90 -4.43 -9.63
N ALA A 99 11.88 -5.75 -9.66
CA ALA A 99 10.64 -6.49 -9.54
C ALA A 99 10.07 -6.15 -8.16
N GLY A 100 8.78 -5.87 -8.10
CA GLY A 100 8.15 -5.37 -6.88
C GLY A 100 7.32 -6.40 -6.17
N LYS A 101 7.27 -6.29 -4.85
CA LYS A 101 6.44 -7.15 -4.00
C LYS A 101 5.94 -6.32 -2.83
N VAL A 102 4.67 -6.47 -2.49
CA VAL A 102 4.06 -5.78 -1.36
C VAL A 102 3.33 -6.81 -0.51
N ILE A 103 3.55 -6.75 0.79
CA ILE A 103 2.93 -7.67 1.74
C ILE A 103 2.20 -6.85 2.80
N LEU A 104 0.92 -7.10 2.96
CA LEU A 104 0.09 -6.39 3.92
C LEU A 104 0.10 -7.14 5.26
N GLY A 105 0.61 -6.49 6.30
CA GLY A 105 0.56 -7.02 7.66
C GLY A 105 -0.54 -6.33 8.44
N LYS A 106 -0.58 -6.56 9.74
CA LYS A 106 -1.64 -5.98 10.57
C LYS A 106 -1.54 -4.46 10.65
N LYS A 107 -0.35 -3.93 10.80
CA LYS A 107 -0.13 -2.50 10.95
C LYS A 107 0.89 -1.93 9.99
N LYS A 108 1.46 -2.76 9.17
CA LYS A 108 2.54 -2.36 8.28
C LYS A 108 2.28 -2.85 6.88
N LEU A 109 2.82 -2.13 5.93
CA LEU A 109 2.85 -2.56 4.54
C LEU A 109 4.33 -2.75 4.20
N ARG A 110 4.73 -3.98 3.92
CA ARG A 110 6.12 -4.21 3.56
C ARG A 110 6.28 -4.10 2.06
N VAL A 111 7.16 -3.21 1.63
CA VAL A 111 7.38 -2.96 0.20
C VAL A 111 8.79 -3.41 -0.12
N GLU A 112 8.93 -4.31 -1.09
CA GLU A 112 10.20 -4.93 -1.43
C GLU A 112 10.52 -4.84 -2.90
N GLY A 113 11.83 -4.75 -3.18
CA GLY A 113 12.36 -4.93 -4.52
C GLY A 113 13.13 -6.22 -4.55
N CYS A 114 13.05 -6.95 -5.66
CA CYS A 114 13.64 -8.26 -5.78
C CYS A 114 14.54 -8.37 -6.99
N VAL A 115 15.66 -9.09 -6.82
CA VAL A 115 16.54 -9.46 -7.90
C VAL A 115 16.58 -10.99 -7.85
N GLY A 116 15.91 -11.64 -8.78
CA GLY A 116 15.72 -13.07 -8.72
C GLY A 116 14.88 -13.41 -7.49
N PHE A 117 15.36 -14.33 -6.66
CA PHE A 117 14.62 -14.67 -5.46
C PHE A 117 15.10 -13.91 -4.22
N LEU A 118 16.04 -13.00 -4.39
CA LEU A 118 16.52 -12.17 -3.26
C LEU A 118 15.70 -10.88 -3.22
N CYS A 119 14.98 -10.69 -2.14
CA CYS A 119 14.13 -9.52 -1.96
C CYS A 119 14.54 -8.75 -0.70
N ASP A 120 14.51 -7.44 -0.79
CA ASP A 120 14.77 -6.57 0.35
C ASP A 120 13.88 -5.35 0.26
N GLY A 121 13.59 -4.75 1.38
CA GLY A 121 12.69 -3.60 1.37
C GLY A 121 12.53 -2.98 2.73
N GLN A 122 11.38 -2.33 2.94
CA GLN A 122 11.12 -1.61 4.17
C GLN A 122 9.65 -1.73 4.57
N ASN A 123 9.38 -1.50 5.83
CA ASN A 123 8.02 -1.50 6.35
C ASN A 123 7.51 -0.07 6.40
N TRP A 124 6.32 0.13 5.85
CA TRP A 124 5.64 1.43 5.88
C TRP A 124 4.54 1.39 6.93
N SER A 125 4.25 2.54 7.52
CA SER A 125 3.21 2.67 8.54
C SER A 125 1.96 3.31 7.94
N ARG A 126 0.79 2.88 8.38
CA ARG A 126 -0.45 3.45 7.85
C ARG A 126 -0.67 4.85 8.42
N VAL A 127 -0.98 5.79 7.55
CA VAL A 127 -1.34 7.15 7.94
C VAL A 127 -2.86 7.27 7.97
N LYS A 128 -3.51 6.76 6.92
CA LYS A 128 -4.98 6.75 6.88
C LYS A 128 -5.54 5.91 5.73
#